data_e216f3c4320f0c9bbead2e5f95ca2f84
#
_entry.id   e216f3c4320f0c9bbead2e5f95ca2f84
#
_cell.length_a   1.000
_cell.length_b   1.000
_cell.length_c   1.000
_cell.angle_alpha   90.00
_cell.angle_beta   90.00
_cell.angle_gamma   90.00
#
_symmetry.space_group_name_H-M   'P 1'
#
loop_
_entity.id
_entity.type
_entity.pdbx_description
1 polymer ?
#
loop_
_entity_poly.entity_id
_entity_poly.type
_entity_poly.pdbx_seq_one_letter_code
_entity_poly.pdbx_strand_id
1 'polypeptide(L)'
;MNDQFKINWYRTKVDKAVMSSLMKRHDGKALRQALLHLGLYACTGTAAYFACRSMTQANWVWMLPMFLLFLFLHGTFTGFMGLVAVHELIHKTPFRRQWLNDLFMDLFSFLTWSDPVSFRVSHVKHHQVTAHHDHDGEVILPQKMDWDAVKFWFWLLVPFPNPVGVWGSLKKWFKYATGNLKGEGLFAGGEEWMQKVLPEENAQLRRRHRNWARVVLIGHLILASVFIATGQWILILLVNLPIFYCGWLVVLCGMPQHIGLVPDSPDFRLCCRTFTCSPFVGFLYWNMQYHVEHHMFPAVPFYNLPALRKAIEHDLPPAPHGLWATWREIIPVLRKQRENPDYVFVPELPQAVAG
;
A
#
# COMPACT_ATOMS: atom_id res chain seq x y z
N MET A 1 1.70 26.72 15.85
CA MET A 1 2.97 26.88 15.14
C MET A 1 2.72 26.75 13.65
N ASN A 2 2.78 27.89 12.97
CA ASN A 2 2.65 27.97 11.50
C ASN A 2 4.04 27.70 10.88
N ASP A 3 4.56 26.53 10.99
CA ASP A 3 5.74 26.16 10.21
C ASP A 3 5.23 25.44 8.94
N GLN A 4 4.90 26.24 7.95
CA GLN A 4 4.62 25.73 6.60
C GLN A 4 5.97 25.44 5.93
N PHE A 5 6.63 24.35 6.35
CA PHE A 5 7.73 23.80 5.56
C PHE A 5 7.19 23.46 4.18
N LYS A 6 7.59 24.26 3.20
CA LYS A 6 7.10 24.16 1.84
C LYS A 6 8.25 23.90 0.89
N ILE A 7 8.18 22.80 0.20
CA ILE A 7 9.18 22.39 -0.79
C ILE A 7 8.72 22.86 -2.17
N ASN A 8 9.64 23.44 -2.90
CA ASN A 8 9.43 23.76 -4.31
C ASN A 8 9.84 22.56 -5.17
N TRP A 9 8.92 21.61 -5.32
CA TRP A 9 9.17 20.36 -6.03
C TRP A 9 9.43 20.57 -7.52
N TYR A 10 10.48 19.94 -8.03
CA TYR A 10 10.68 19.83 -9.47
C TYR A 10 9.52 19.06 -10.10
N ARG A 11 9.05 19.55 -11.25
CA ARG A 11 8.05 18.87 -12.06
C ARG A 11 8.36 19.02 -13.52
N THR A 12 8.39 17.92 -14.26
CA THR A 12 8.54 17.90 -15.71
C THR A 12 7.42 18.72 -16.36
N LYS A 13 7.78 19.56 -17.31
CA LYS A 13 6.78 20.33 -18.06
C LYS A 13 5.96 19.43 -18.95
N VAL A 14 4.64 19.50 -18.84
CA VAL A 14 3.68 18.76 -19.68
C VAL A 14 2.74 19.77 -20.33
N ASP A 15 2.42 19.53 -21.59
CA ASP A 15 1.42 20.35 -22.29
C ASP A 15 0.09 20.38 -21.52
N LYS A 16 -0.55 21.55 -21.44
CA LYS A 16 -1.76 21.75 -20.66
C LYS A 16 -2.94 20.89 -21.13
N ALA A 17 -3.07 20.68 -22.46
CA ALA A 17 -4.15 19.87 -23.01
C ALA A 17 -3.90 18.38 -22.72
N VAL A 18 -2.66 17.93 -22.81
CA VAL A 18 -2.24 16.57 -22.43
C VAL A 18 -2.51 16.35 -20.95
N MET A 19 -2.04 17.22 -20.06
CA MET A 19 -2.26 17.10 -18.61
C MET A 19 -3.76 17.11 -18.26
N SER A 20 -4.54 18.01 -18.85
CA SER A 20 -5.99 18.03 -18.66
C SER A 20 -6.67 16.71 -19.06
N SER A 21 -6.20 16.10 -20.15
CA SER A 21 -6.67 14.79 -20.59
C SER A 21 -6.31 13.68 -19.60
N LEU A 22 -5.06 13.67 -19.10
CA LEU A 22 -4.56 12.67 -18.15
C LEU A 22 -5.26 12.73 -16.79
N MET A 23 -5.67 13.91 -16.34
CA MET A 23 -6.39 14.11 -15.08
C MET A 23 -7.89 13.75 -15.16
N LYS A 24 -8.43 13.40 -16.33
CA LYS A 24 -9.84 13.02 -16.46
C LYS A 24 -10.14 11.72 -15.70
N ARG A 25 -11.15 11.79 -14.84
CA ARG A 25 -11.64 10.64 -14.06
C ARG A 25 -12.67 9.85 -14.84
N HIS A 26 -12.58 8.51 -14.78
CA HIS A 26 -13.47 7.61 -15.51
C HIS A 26 -14.01 6.51 -14.60
N ASP A 27 -15.29 6.62 -14.20
CA ASP A 27 -15.95 5.63 -13.33
C ASP A 27 -15.82 4.20 -13.87
N GLY A 28 -15.99 4.01 -15.20
CA GLY A 28 -15.91 2.67 -15.81
C GLY A 28 -14.52 2.02 -15.68
N LYS A 29 -13.43 2.79 -15.86
CA LYS A 29 -12.06 2.27 -15.70
C LYS A 29 -11.80 1.90 -14.24
N ALA A 30 -12.16 2.79 -13.30
CA ALA A 30 -11.98 2.56 -11.87
C ALA A 30 -12.86 1.42 -11.35
N LEU A 31 -14.13 1.34 -11.80
CA LEU A 31 -15.05 0.28 -11.43
C LEU A 31 -14.54 -1.08 -11.92
N ARG A 32 -14.10 -1.18 -13.18
CA ARG A 32 -13.51 -2.40 -13.71
C ARG A 32 -12.32 -2.88 -12.86
N GLN A 33 -11.41 -1.98 -12.50
CA GLN A 33 -10.25 -2.30 -11.67
C GLN A 33 -10.68 -2.81 -10.29
N ALA A 34 -11.56 -2.09 -9.61
CA ALA A 34 -12.02 -2.42 -8.27
C ALA A 34 -12.81 -3.75 -8.24
N LEU A 35 -13.72 -3.96 -9.21
CA LEU A 35 -14.51 -5.18 -9.31
C LEU A 35 -13.68 -6.40 -9.69
N LEU A 36 -12.72 -6.26 -10.61
CA LEU A 36 -11.82 -7.38 -10.94
C LEU A 36 -10.93 -7.74 -9.74
N HIS A 37 -10.44 -6.77 -8.99
CA HIS A 37 -9.66 -7.06 -7.78
C HIS A 37 -10.52 -7.75 -6.71
N LEU A 38 -11.73 -7.24 -6.46
CA LEU A 38 -12.70 -7.88 -5.56
C LEU A 38 -13.10 -9.28 -6.07
N GLY A 39 -13.21 -9.47 -7.39
CA GLY A 39 -13.45 -10.75 -8.03
C GLY A 39 -12.34 -11.76 -7.75
N LEU A 40 -11.06 -11.36 -7.86
CA LEU A 40 -9.92 -12.21 -7.49
C LEU A 40 -9.96 -12.61 -6.01
N TYR A 41 -10.26 -11.65 -5.13
CA TYR A 41 -10.45 -11.91 -3.71
C TYR A 41 -11.58 -12.93 -3.49
N ALA A 42 -12.74 -12.73 -4.07
CA ALA A 42 -13.89 -13.62 -3.93
C ALA A 42 -13.63 -15.02 -4.53
N CYS A 43 -13.06 -15.10 -5.73
CA CYS A 43 -12.75 -16.37 -6.39
C CYS A 43 -11.74 -17.20 -5.61
N THR A 44 -10.64 -16.60 -5.16
CA THR A 44 -9.61 -17.32 -4.39
C THR A 44 -10.11 -17.74 -3.02
N GLY A 45 -10.86 -16.87 -2.32
CA GLY A 45 -11.50 -17.21 -1.05
C GLY A 45 -12.51 -18.35 -1.21
N THR A 46 -13.36 -18.29 -2.22
CA THR A 46 -14.33 -19.35 -2.53
C THR A 46 -13.63 -20.66 -2.88
N ALA A 47 -12.59 -20.64 -3.70
CA ALA A 47 -11.83 -21.84 -4.05
C ALA A 47 -11.13 -22.45 -2.82
N ALA A 48 -10.52 -21.63 -1.95
CA ALA A 48 -9.96 -22.08 -0.68
C ALA A 48 -11.03 -22.68 0.25
N TYR A 49 -12.19 -22.03 0.35
CA TYR A 49 -13.32 -22.54 1.13
C TYR A 49 -13.73 -23.95 0.68
N PHE A 50 -14.00 -24.14 -0.62
CA PHE A 50 -14.43 -25.44 -1.13
C PHE A 50 -13.31 -26.49 -1.04
N ALA A 51 -12.05 -26.14 -1.31
CA ALA A 51 -10.94 -27.06 -1.13
C ALA A 51 -10.83 -27.57 0.34
N CYS A 52 -11.04 -26.67 1.31
CA CYS A 52 -11.06 -27.06 2.73
C CYS A 52 -12.29 -27.92 3.07
N ARG A 53 -13.48 -27.51 2.65
CA ARG A 53 -14.75 -28.20 3.01
C ARG A 53 -14.92 -29.55 2.34
N SER A 54 -14.34 -29.77 1.17
CA SER A 54 -14.38 -31.02 0.42
C SER A 54 -13.27 -32.01 0.81
N MET A 55 -12.39 -31.61 1.75
CA MET A 55 -11.27 -32.43 2.19
C MET A 55 -11.78 -33.63 3.02
N THR A 56 -11.35 -34.82 2.63
CA THR A 56 -11.65 -36.10 3.30
C THR A 56 -10.39 -36.91 3.46
N GLN A 57 -10.45 -38.02 4.21
CA GLN A 57 -9.31 -38.94 4.32
C GLN A 57 -8.89 -39.57 2.98
N ALA A 58 -9.82 -39.68 2.03
CA ALA A 58 -9.54 -40.25 0.71
C ALA A 58 -8.86 -39.27 -0.27
N ASN A 59 -9.03 -37.96 -0.07
CA ASN A 59 -8.60 -36.94 -1.06
C ASN A 59 -7.68 -35.87 -0.49
N TRP A 60 -7.33 -35.88 0.79
CA TRP A 60 -6.54 -34.84 1.45
C TRP A 60 -5.19 -34.57 0.76
N VAL A 61 -4.57 -35.59 0.16
CA VAL A 61 -3.30 -35.44 -0.56
C VAL A 61 -3.37 -34.44 -1.68
N TRP A 62 -4.54 -34.26 -2.31
CA TRP A 62 -4.77 -33.29 -3.37
C TRP A 62 -5.45 -32.02 -2.86
N MET A 63 -6.39 -32.15 -1.93
CA MET A 63 -7.18 -31.01 -1.44
C MET A 63 -6.36 -30.08 -0.55
N LEU A 64 -5.42 -30.62 0.25
CA LEU A 64 -4.56 -29.79 1.09
C LEU A 64 -3.62 -28.89 0.28
N PRO A 65 -2.86 -29.36 -0.72
CA PRO A 65 -2.09 -28.50 -1.59
C PRO A 65 -2.95 -27.45 -2.32
N MET A 66 -4.13 -27.81 -2.80
CA MET A 66 -5.05 -26.86 -3.43
C MET A 66 -5.53 -25.81 -2.44
N PHE A 67 -5.92 -26.19 -1.24
CA PHE A 67 -6.29 -25.26 -0.17
C PHE A 67 -5.16 -24.28 0.14
N LEU A 68 -3.94 -24.77 0.33
CA LEU A 68 -2.78 -23.94 0.63
C LEU A 68 -2.43 -22.99 -0.54
N LEU A 69 -2.56 -23.47 -1.78
CA LEU A 69 -2.36 -22.63 -2.97
C LEU A 69 -3.38 -21.49 -3.04
N PHE A 70 -4.67 -21.81 -2.89
CA PHE A 70 -5.70 -20.76 -2.94
C PHE A 70 -5.63 -19.82 -1.75
N LEU A 71 -5.25 -20.32 -0.59
CA LEU A 71 -5.01 -19.48 0.59
C LEU A 71 -3.83 -18.52 0.36
N PHE A 72 -2.73 -19.02 -0.23
CA PHE A 72 -1.58 -18.23 -0.61
C PHE A 72 -1.95 -17.13 -1.61
N LEU A 73 -2.69 -17.45 -2.66
CA LEU A 73 -3.15 -16.48 -3.64
C LEU A 73 -4.13 -15.47 -3.02
N HIS A 74 -5.00 -15.92 -2.14
CA HIS A 74 -5.99 -15.09 -1.46
C HIS A 74 -5.31 -14.02 -0.58
N GLY A 75 -4.36 -14.40 0.25
CA GLY A 75 -3.58 -13.45 1.04
C GLY A 75 -2.74 -12.51 0.17
N THR A 76 -2.13 -13.03 -0.92
CA THR A 76 -1.36 -12.22 -1.85
C THR A 76 -2.22 -11.12 -2.47
N PHE A 77 -3.41 -11.43 -2.96
CA PHE A 77 -4.30 -10.43 -3.58
C PHE A 77 -4.88 -9.46 -2.53
N THR A 78 -5.18 -9.95 -1.34
CA THR A 78 -5.63 -9.11 -0.22
C THR A 78 -4.58 -8.08 0.18
N GLY A 79 -3.30 -8.44 0.16
CA GLY A 79 -2.19 -7.52 0.44
C GLY A 79 -2.21 -6.30 -0.48
N PHE A 80 -2.40 -6.49 -1.79
CA PHE A 80 -2.55 -5.37 -2.73
C PHE A 80 -3.83 -4.56 -2.52
N MET A 81 -4.91 -5.21 -2.14
CA MET A 81 -6.17 -4.53 -1.84
C MET A 81 -6.01 -3.56 -0.65
N GLY A 82 -5.34 -3.99 0.42
CA GLY A 82 -5.15 -3.18 1.63
C GLY A 82 -4.13 -2.07 1.50
N LEU A 83 -2.99 -2.35 0.86
CA LEU A 83 -1.89 -1.40 0.80
C LEU A 83 -1.94 -0.49 -0.43
N VAL A 84 -2.48 -0.97 -1.55
CA VAL A 84 -2.39 -0.25 -2.82
C VAL A 84 -3.73 0.27 -3.30
N ALA A 85 -4.78 -0.56 -3.28
CA ALA A 85 -6.10 -0.07 -3.70
C ALA A 85 -6.62 1.01 -2.75
N VAL A 86 -6.45 0.81 -1.43
CA VAL A 86 -6.79 1.84 -0.42
C VAL A 86 -5.95 3.10 -0.64
N HIS A 87 -4.64 2.98 -0.91
CA HIS A 87 -3.76 4.11 -1.22
C HIS A 87 -4.28 4.94 -2.40
N GLU A 88 -4.65 4.31 -3.52
CA GLU A 88 -5.20 5.04 -4.67
C GLU A 88 -6.55 5.71 -4.36
N LEU A 89 -7.39 5.03 -3.58
CA LEU A 89 -8.71 5.54 -3.25
C LEU A 89 -8.66 6.73 -2.27
N ILE A 90 -7.67 6.83 -1.38
CA ILE A 90 -7.52 7.99 -0.50
C ILE A 90 -7.19 9.29 -1.25
N HIS A 91 -6.57 9.20 -2.44
CA HIS A 91 -6.36 10.37 -3.32
C HIS A 91 -7.66 10.93 -3.89
N LYS A 92 -8.75 10.15 -3.92
CA LYS A 92 -10.04 10.52 -4.54
C LYS A 92 -9.94 10.84 -6.04
N THR A 93 -8.93 10.32 -6.70
CA THR A 93 -8.67 10.52 -8.14
C THR A 93 -9.30 9.45 -9.04
N PRO A 94 -9.46 8.16 -8.62
CA PRO A 94 -9.92 7.11 -9.51
C PRO A 94 -11.32 7.34 -10.07
N PHE A 95 -12.28 7.70 -9.21
CA PHE A 95 -13.68 7.84 -9.59
C PHE A 95 -14.09 9.28 -9.83
N ARG A 96 -14.94 9.51 -10.84
CA ARG A 96 -15.63 10.76 -11.02
C ARG A 96 -16.70 10.96 -9.93
N ARG A 97 -17.51 9.91 -9.67
CA ARG A 97 -18.53 9.87 -8.63
C ARG A 97 -17.89 9.53 -7.30
N GLN A 98 -17.76 10.51 -6.41
CA GLN A 98 -17.03 10.34 -5.15
C GLN A 98 -17.66 9.29 -4.21
N TRP A 99 -18.98 9.06 -4.27
CA TRP A 99 -19.60 8.02 -3.48
C TRP A 99 -19.13 6.60 -3.86
N LEU A 100 -18.78 6.35 -5.13
CA LEU A 100 -18.17 5.06 -5.56
C LEU A 100 -16.76 4.93 -4.99
N ASN A 101 -15.99 6.03 -5.00
CA ASN A 101 -14.66 6.05 -4.39
C ASN A 101 -14.73 5.71 -2.90
N ASP A 102 -15.64 6.38 -2.18
CA ASP A 102 -15.79 6.18 -0.74
C ASP A 102 -16.31 4.76 -0.43
N LEU A 103 -17.25 4.23 -1.23
CA LEU A 103 -17.74 2.85 -1.09
C LEU A 103 -16.61 1.81 -1.19
N PHE A 104 -15.79 1.87 -2.24
CA PHE A 104 -14.70 0.91 -2.41
C PHE A 104 -13.57 1.15 -1.41
N MET A 105 -13.30 2.40 -1.04
CA MET A 105 -12.34 2.74 0.01
C MET A 105 -12.76 2.10 1.35
N ASP A 106 -14.02 2.28 1.77
CA ASP A 106 -14.52 1.74 3.02
C ASP A 106 -14.57 0.20 2.99
N LEU A 107 -15.06 -0.39 1.88
CA LEU A 107 -15.11 -1.85 1.72
C LEU A 107 -13.70 -2.48 1.79
N PHE A 108 -12.76 -1.97 1.02
CA PHE A 108 -11.41 -2.51 1.00
C PHE A 108 -10.69 -2.27 2.33
N SER A 109 -10.85 -1.09 2.92
CA SER A 109 -10.29 -0.79 4.23
C SER A 109 -10.86 -1.68 5.31
N PHE A 110 -12.16 -1.97 5.30
CA PHE A 110 -12.78 -2.90 6.24
C PHE A 110 -12.19 -4.31 6.09
N LEU A 111 -12.21 -4.88 4.88
CA LEU A 111 -11.72 -6.25 4.62
C LEU A 111 -10.23 -6.43 4.94
N THR A 112 -9.45 -5.35 4.96
CA THR A 112 -7.99 -5.38 5.11
C THR A 112 -7.49 -4.74 6.40
N TRP A 113 -8.37 -4.45 7.35
CA TRP A 113 -8.00 -3.77 8.61
C TRP A 113 -7.18 -2.49 8.36
N SER A 114 -7.53 -1.72 7.34
CA SER A 114 -6.88 -0.46 7.03
C SER A 114 -7.63 0.72 7.62
N ASP A 115 -6.89 1.78 7.98
CA ASP A 115 -7.47 3.02 8.49
C ASP A 115 -7.38 4.12 7.43
N PRO A 116 -8.43 4.33 6.63
CA PRO A 116 -8.40 5.34 5.56
C PRO A 116 -8.43 6.77 6.11
N VAL A 117 -8.77 6.97 7.39
CA VAL A 117 -8.88 8.30 7.99
C VAL A 117 -7.49 8.87 8.30
N SER A 118 -6.69 8.16 9.08
CA SER A 118 -5.32 8.59 9.39
C SER A 118 -4.42 8.46 8.17
N PHE A 119 -4.55 7.37 7.40
CA PHE A 119 -3.74 7.13 6.21
C PHE A 119 -3.89 8.26 5.20
N ARG A 120 -5.10 8.75 4.93
CA ARG A 120 -5.29 9.87 4.02
C ARG A 120 -4.54 11.13 4.45
N VAL A 121 -4.60 11.47 5.74
CA VAL A 121 -3.91 12.68 6.24
C VAL A 121 -2.40 12.48 6.19
N SER A 122 -1.92 11.30 6.62
CA SER A 122 -0.51 10.93 6.54
C SER A 122 0.01 11.02 5.11
N HIS A 123 -0.67 10.37 4.17
CA HIS A 123 -0.22 10.26 2.79
C HIS A 123 -0.24 11.59 2.02
N VAL A 124 -1.22 12.45 2.29
CA VAL A 124 -1.22 13.81 1.74
C VAL A 124 -0.01 14.61 2.25
N LYS A 125 0.36 14.44 3.54
CA LYS A 125 1.58 15.06 4.09
C LYS A 125 2.84 14.46 3.47
N HIS A 126 2.90 13.13 3.32
CA HIS A 126 4.00 12.45 2.65
C HIS A 126 4.24 12.99 1.23
N HIS A 127 3.21 13.19 0.41
CA HIS A 127 3.35 13.83 -0.91
C HIS A 127 3.87 15.28 -0.86
N GLN A 128 3.62 15.98 0.23
CA GLN A 128 4.09 17.36 0.40
C GLN A 128 5.57 17.44 0.77
N VAL A 129 6.05 16.45 1.54
CA VAL A 129 7.39 16.45 2.15
C VAL A 129 8.15 15.15 1.90
N THR A 130 7.85 14.43 0.83
CA THR A 130 8.37 13.10 0.51
C THR A 130 9.86 12.97 0.79
N ALA A 131 10.23 11.97 1.59
CA ALA A 131 11.61 11.63 1.94
C ALA A 131 12.42 12.79 2.55
N HIS A 132 11.78 13.75 3.22
CA HIS A 132 12.50 14.78 3.98
C HIS A 132 12.59 14.43 5.45
N HIS A 133 13.79 14.45 6.01
CA HIS A 133 14.06 14.23 7.43
C HIS A 133 13.22 15.18 8.30
N ASP A 134 12.77 14.69 9.45
CA ASP A 134 11.96 15.43 10.45
C ASP A 134 10.57 15.87 9.96
N HIS A 135 10.26 15.75 8.67
CA HIS A 135 8.99 16.18 8.08
C HIS A 135 8.14 15.04 7.56
N ASP A 136 8.74 13.96 7.03
CA ASP A 136 8.05 12.79 6.51
C ASP A 136 8.12 11.63 7.49
N GLY A 137 7.04 11.36 8.18
CA GLY A 137 6.95 10.21 9.09
C GLY A 137 6.37 8.95 8.45
N GLU A 138 6.09 8.96 7.14
CA GLU A 138 5.58 7.78 6.45
C GLU A 138 6.70 6.81 6.07
N VAL A 139 7.90 7.30 5.84
CA VAL A 139 9.09 6.51 5.49
C VAL A 139 10.23 6.71 6.48
N ILE A 140 11.06 5.67 6.68
CA ILE A 140 12.30 5.74 7.46
C ILE A 140 13.42 6.24 6.55
N LEU A 141 14.23 7.20 7.02
CA LEU A 141 15.27 7.83 6.23
C LEU A 141 16.67 7.69 6.86
N PRO A 142 17.69 7.46 6.05
CA PRO A 142 17.60 6.89 4.73
C PRO A 142 16.89 5.55 4.79
N GLN A 143 16.04 5.25 3.81
CA GLN A 143 15.25 4.02 3.89
C GLN A 143 16.16 2.80 3.78
N LYS A 144 16.17 2.02 4.85
CA LYS A 144 17.01 0.83 5.05
C LYS A 144 16.14 -0.41 5.14
N MET A 145 16.76 -1.57 4.93
CA MET A 145 16.14 -2.86 5.16
C MET A 145 17.11 -3.74 5.95
N ASP A 146 16.62 -4.38 6.99
CA ASP A 146 17.36 -5.42 7.67
C ASP A 146 17.25 -6.75 6.91
N TRP A 147 18.39 -7.22 6.39
CA TRP A 147 18.47 -8.45 5.61
C TRP A 147 18.46 -9.72 6.46
N ASP A 148 18.74 -9.62 7.74
CA ASP A 148 18.76 -10.77 8.63
C ASP A 148 17.35 -11.15 9.10
N ALA A 149 16.34 -10.50 8.53
CA ALA A 149 14.94 -10.75 8.81
C ALA A 149 14.39 -12.00 8.10
N VAL A 150 15.09 -13.15 8.17
CA VAL A 150 14.58 -14.44 7.67
C VAL A 150 13.17 -14.71 8.22
N LYS A 151 12.95 -14.37 9.49
CA LYS A 151 11.65 -14.46 10.14
C LYS A 151 10.60 -13.55 9.48
N PHE A 152 10.97 -12.33 9.05
CA PHE A 152 10.08 -11.42 8.34
C PHE A 152 9.63 -12.01 7.00
N TRP A 153 10.58 -12.48 6.17
CA TRP A 153 10.27 -13.13 4.90
C TRP A 153 9.48 -14.41 5.06
N PHE A 154 9.79 -15.21 6.09
CA PHE A 154 9.03 -16.40 6.41
C PHE A 154 7.54 -16.07 6.60
N TRP A 155 7.21 -15.08 7.46
CA TRP A 155 5.82 -14.71 7.69
C TRP A 155 5.13 -14.07 6.48
N LEU A 156 5.87 -13.46 5.57
CA LEU A 156 5.33 -12.94 4.31
C LEU A 156 4.93 -14.04 3.32
N LEU A 157 5.55 -15.21 3.40
CA LEU A 157 5.32 -16.32 2.47
C LEU A 157 4.36 -17.37 3.02
N VAL A 158 4.26 -17.50 4.34
CA VAL A 158 3.44 -18.53 4.97
C VAL A 158 1.95 -18.22 4.78
N PRO A 159 1.15 -19.20 4.28
CA PRO A 159 -0.28 -19.03 4.04
C PRO A 159 -1.13 -19.18 5.33
N PHE A 160 -0.63 -18.71 6.45
CA PHE A 160 -1.34 -18.66 7.72
C PHE A 160 -1.09 -17.34 8.42
N PRO A 161 -2.09 -16.82 9.16
CA PRO A 161 -1.95 -15.55 9.86
C PRO A 161 -0.78 -15.57 10.84
N ASN A 162 0.02 -14.51 10.83
CA ASN A 162 1.05 -14.30 11.85
C ASN A 162 0.38 -13.98 13.20
N PRO A 163 0.48 -14.87 14.20
CA PRO A 163 -0.23 -14.69 15.47
C PRO A 163 0.17 -13.39 16.21
N VAL A 164 1.45 -13.03 16.12
CA VAL A 164 1.97 -11.80 16.75
C VAL A 164 1.39 -10.58 16.04
N GLY A 165 1.34 -10.60 14.71
CA GLY A 165 0.74 -9.53 13.90
C GLY A 165 -0.76 -9.38 14.15
N VAL A 166 -1.50 -10.47 14.22
CA VAL A 166 -2.95 -10.46 14.56
C VAL A 166 -3.16 -9.86 15.95
N TRP A 167 -2.44 -10.36 16.96
CA TRP A 167 -2.59 -9.87 18.34
C TRP A 167 -2.20 -8.39 18.48
N GLY A 168 -1.09 -8.00 17.86
CA GLY A 168 -0.66 -6.59 17.82
C GLY A 168 -1.72 -5.69 17.18
N SER A 169 -2.30 -6.13 16.06
CA SER A 169 -3.37 -5.40 15.39
C SER A 169 -4.62 -5.29 16.24
N LEU A 170 -5.08 -6.36 16.88
CA LEU A 170 -6.23 -6.33 17.78
C LEU A 170 -6.04 -5.32 18.91
N LYS A 171 -4.86 -5.32 19.56
CA LYS A 171 -4.52 -4.34 20.60
C LYS A 171 -4.57 -2.90 20.07
N LYS A 172 -3.94 -2.66 18.93
CA LYS A 172 -3.91 -1.36 18.26
C LYS A 172 -5.33 -0.86 17.94
N TRP A 173 -6.14 -1.68 17.29
CA TRP A 173 -7.50 -1.32 16.91
C TRP A 173 -8.40 -1.10 18.13
N PHE A 174 -8.21 -1.85 19.22
CA PHE A 174 -8.90 -1.60 20.49
C PHE A 174 -8.56 -0.23 21.07
N LYS A 175 -7.27 0.14 21.10
CA LYS A 175 -6.84 1.48 21.52
C LYS A 175 -7.44 2.57 20.63
N TYR A 176 -7.43 2.38 19.31
CA TYR A 176 -8.06 3.32 18.38
C TYR A 176 -9.57 3.48 18.65
N ALA A 177 -10.29 2.38 18.87
CA ALA A 177 -11.73 2.38 19.16
C ALA A 177 -12.09 3.07 20.49
N THR A 178 -11.20 3.05 21.45
CA THR A 178 -11.35 3.79 22.73
C THR A 178 -10.87 5.24 22.62
N GLY A 179 -10.15 5.60 21.55
CA GLY A 179 -9.57 6.92 21.38
C GLY A 179 -8.26 7.13 22.12
N ASN A 180 -7.67 6.06 22.66
CA ASN A 180 -6.37 6.11 23.32
C ASN A 180 -5.24 5.96 22.28
N LEU A 181 -4.60 7.06 21.93
CA LEU A 181 -3.48 7.09 20.97
C LEU A 181 -2.10 7.13 21.66
N LYS A 182 -2.04 7.08 22.99
CA LYS A 182 -0.76 7.12 23.72
C LYS A 182 0.06 5.86 23.45
N GLY A 183 1.32 6.05 23.09
CA GLY A 183 2.24 4.97 22.76
C GLY A 183 1.89 4.25 21.44
N GLU A 184 0.96 4.76 20.65
CA GLU A 184 0.65 4.21 19.33
C GLU A 184 1.39 4.98 18.24
N GLY A 185 2.12 4.22 17.42
CA GLY A 185 2.81 4.75 16.27
C GLY A 185 1.99 4.64 14.99
N LEU A 186 2.23 5.56 14.08
CA LEU A 186 1.75 5.50 12.70
C LEU A 186 2.95 5.54 11.76
N PHE A 187 3.10 4.51 10.94
CA PHE A 187 4.22 4.33 10.03
C PHE A 187 5.59 4.48 10.74
N ALA A 188 6.61 4.92 10.00
CA ALA A 188 7.97 5.07 10.48
C ALA A 188 8.14 6.15 11.55
N GLY A 189 7.36 7.23 11.45
CA GLY A 189 7.43 8.37 12.36
C GLY A 189 6.81 8.13 13.74
N GLY A 190 6.30 6.92 13.99
CA GLY A 190 5.85 6.50 15.31
C GLY A 190 4.76 7.37 15.92
N GLU A 191 4.83 7.57 17.24
CA GLU A 191 3.83 8.34 18.00
C GLU A 191 3.84 9.82 17.60
N GLU A 192 5.01 10.40 17.33
CA GLU A 192 5.11 11.80 16.91
C GLU A 192 4.34 12.04 15.60
N TRP A 193 4.51 11.15 14.61
CA TRP A 193 3.77 11.25 13.36
C TRP A 193 2.27 11.04 13.56
N MET A 194 1.89 10.12 14.45
CA MET A 194 0.49 9.93 14.81
C MET A 194 -0.13 11.23 15.34
N GLN A 195 0.57 11.98 16.20
CA GLN A 195 0.09 13.26 16.72
C GLN A 195 0.03 14.36 15.64
N LYS A 196 1.00 14.37 14.71
CA LYS A 196 0.97 15.29 13.55
C LYS A 196 -0.19 15.00 12.60
N VAL A 197 -0.58 13.73 12.45
CA VAL A 197 -1.65 13.26 11.55
C VAL A 197 -3.03 13.41 12.20
N LEU A 198 -3.14 13.12 13.49
CA LEU A 198 -4.37 13.21 14.28
C LEU A 198 -4.17 14.17 15.47
N PRO A 199 -4.04 15.48 15.20
CA PRO A 199 -3.77 16.45 16.25
C PRO A 199 -4.95 16.57 17.24
N GLU A 200 -4.64 16.91 18.50
CA GLU A 200 -5.65 16.98 19.59
C GLU A 200 -6.72 18.03 19.30
N GLU A 201 -6.34 19.10 18.67
CA GLU A 201 -7.21 20.22 18.30
C GLU A 201 -8.28 19.81 17.28
N ASN A 202 -8.02 18.76 16.49
CA ASN A 202 -8.98 18.27 15.50
C ASN A 202 -9.86 17.14 16.06
N ALA A 203 -10.73 17.51 17.01
CA ALA A 203 -11.65 16.56 17.65
C ALA A 203 -12.57 15.83 16.63
N GLN A 204 -12.94 16.49 15.52
CA GLN A 204 -13.77 15.87 14.49
C GLN A 204 -13.01 14.75 13.76
N LEU A 205 -11.76 14.98 13.39
CA LEU A 205 -10.92 13.97 12.74
C LEU A 205 -10.66 12.78 13.65
N ARG A 206 -10.30 13.03 14.92
CA ARG A 206 -10.12 11.99 15.94
C ARG A 206 -11.40 11.18 16.19
N ARG A 207 -12.57 11.83 16.17
CA ARG A 207 -13.86 11.13 16.28
C ARG A 207 -14.12 10.23 15.08
N ARG A 208 -13.82 10.68 13.85
CA ARG A 208 -13.97 9.87 12.63
C ARG A 208 -13.06 8.65 12.67
N HIS A 209 -11.78 8.84 13.02
CA HIS A 209 -10.80 7.76 13.19
C HIS A 209 -11.29 6.74 14.23
N ARG A 210 -11.69 7.18 15.41
CA ARG A 210 -12.22 6.33 16.47
C ARG A 210 -13.47 5.55 16.04
N ASN A 211 -14.40 6.21 15.36
CA ASN A 211 -15.61 5.56 14.88
C ASN A 211 -15.30 4.51 13.80
N TRP A 212 -14.36 4.79 12.90
CA TRP A 212 -13.91 3.80 11.94
C TRP A 212 -13.29 2.58 12.64
N ALA A 213 -12.44 2.79 13.61
CA ALA A 213 -11.87 1.70 14.39
C ALA A 213 -12.95 0.83 15.08
N ARG A 214 -14.03 1.43 15.56
CA ARG A 214 -15.18 0.70 16.09
C ARG A 214 -15.89 -0.11 15.01
N VAL A 215 -16.10 0.45 13.83
CA VAL A 215 -16.69 -0.28 12.69
C VAL A 215 -15.87 -1.51 12.35
N VAL A 216 -14.55 -1.39 12.27
CA VAL A 216 -13.66 -2.52 11.97
C VAL A 216 -13.73 -3.57 13.07
N LEU A 217 -13.51 -3.21 14.35
CA LEU A 217 -13.51 -4.17 15.44
C LEU A 217 -14.85 -4.87 15.62
N ILE A 218 -15.93 -4.09 15.71
CA ILE A 218 -17.28 -4.64 15.93
C ILE A 218 -17.72 -5.45 14.73
N GLY A 219 -17.48 -4.96 13.50
CA GLY A 219 -17.84 -5.65 12.29
C GLY A 219 -17.14 -7.00 12.16
N HIS A 220 -15.83 -7.06 12.39
CA HIS A 220 -15.09 -8.32 12.37
C HIS A 220 -15.48 -9.26 13.52
N LEU A 221 -15.80 -8.73 14.69
CA LEU A 221 -16.30 -9.53 15.81
C LEU A 221 -17.65 -10.16 15.48
N ILE A 222 -18.58 -9.37 14.91
CA ILE A 222 -19.90 -9.87 14.49
C ILE A 222 -19.72 -10.97 13.42
N LEU A 223 -18.91 -10.72 12.39
CA LEU A 223 -18.65 -11.71 11.34
C LEU A 223 -18.06 -13.00 11.90
N ALA A 224 -17.04 -12.91 12.76
CA ALA A 224 -16.43 -14.07 13.39
C ALA A 224 -17.45 -14.85 14.25
N SER A 225 -18.29 -14.15 15.03
CA SER A 225 -19.34 -14.75 15.83
C SER A 225 -20.37 -15.48 14.98
N VAL A 226 -20.81 -14.89 13.87
CA VAL A 226 -21.74 -15.53 12.92
C VAL A 226 -21.09 -16.76 12.28
N PHE A 227 -19.81 -16.67 11.86
CA PHE A 227 -19.11 -17.81 11.25
C PHE A 227 -18.94 -18.98 12.23
N ILE A 228 -18.67 -18.69 13.51
CA ILE A 228 -18.61 -19.73 14.55
C ILE A 228 -20.01 -20.34 14.79
N ALA A 229 -21.02 -19.50 14.99
CA ALA A 229 -22.38 -19.95 15.28
C ALA A 229 -23.00 -20.81 14.15
N THR A 230 -22.58 -20.54 12.90
CA THR A 230 -23.05 -21.29 11.70
C THR A 230 -22.12 -22.46 11.33
N GLY A 231 -21.07 -22.76 12.11
CA GLY A 231 -20.10 -23.81 11.80
C GLY A 231 -19.20 -23.50 10.59
N GLN A 232 -19.13 -22.23 10.18
CA GLN A 232 -18.33 -21.77 9.03
C GLN A 232 -17.01 -21.12 9.46
N TRP A 233 -16.36 -21.69 10.47
CA TRP A 233 -15.13 -21.15 11.08
C TRP A 233 -14.02 -20.83 10.06
N ILE A 234 -13.96 -21.56 8.93
CA ILE A 234 -12.98 -21.31 7.86
C ILE A 234 -13.12 -19.89 7.28
N LEU A 235 -14.32 -19.29 7.32
CA LEU A 235 -14.53 -17.93 6.86
C LEU A 235 -13.82 -16.88 7.73
N ILE A 236 -13.49 -17.21 8.98
CA ILE A 236 -12.65 -16.33 9.82
C ILE A 236 -11.28 -16.18 9.15
N LEU A 237 -10.69 -17.28 8.68
CA LEU A 237 -9.41 -17.25 7.99
C LEU A 237 -9.49 -16.47 6.67
N LEU A 238 -10.61 -16.61 5.92
CA LEU A 238 -10.77 -16.05 4.58
C LEU A 238 -11.31 -14.61 4.56
N VAL A 239 -12.00 -14.16 5.59
CA VAL A 239 -12.63 -12.82 5.61
C VAL A 239 -12.04 -11.92 6.68
N ASN A 240 -11.78 -12.46 7.89
CA ASN A 240 -11.27 -11.65 8.98
C ASN A 240 -9.73 -11.51 8.95
N LEU A 241 -9.02 -12.52 8.46
CA LEU A 241 -7.57 -12.62 8.65
C LEU A 241 -6.71 -12.59 7.37
N PRO A 242 -7.23 -12.40 6.13
CA PRO A 242 -6.41 -12.60 4.94
C PRO A 242 -5.29 -11.57 4.77
N ILE A 243 -5.40 -10.40 5.38
CA ILE A 243 -4.33 -9.38 5.35
C ILE A 243 -3.10 -9.78 6.19
N PHE A 244 -3.24 -10.75 7.08
CA PHE A 244 -2.17 -11.17 8.01
C PHE A 244 -1.31 -12.31 7.48
N TYR A 245 -1.46 -12.71 6.22
CA TYR A 245 -0.65 -13.76 5.58
C TYR A 245 -0.39 -13.48 4.10
N CYS A 246 0.69 -14.03 3.57
CA CYS A 246 1.06 -13.97 2.15
C CYS A 246 1.20 -12.57 1.54
N GLY A 247 1.58 -11.56 2.32
CA GLY A 247 1.81 -10.20 1.84
C GLY A 247 3.13 -9.99 1.06
N TRP A 248 3.79 -11.07 0.65
CA TRP A 248 5.13 -11.05 0.06
C TRP A 248 5.25 -10.17 -1.19
N LEU A 249 4.31 -10.31 -2.13
CA LEU A 249 4.43 -9.67 -3.44
C LEU A 249 4.18 -8.16 -3.35
N VAL A 250 3.22 -7.73 -2.54
CA VAL A 250 2.97 -6.29 -2.34
C VAL A 250 4.14 -5.61 -1.62
N VAL A 251 4.80 -6.32 -0.71
CA VAL A 251 6.02 -5.82 -0.04
C VAL A 251 7.17 -5.73 -1.04
N LEU A 252 7.39 -6.77 -1.88
CA LEU A 252 8.41 -6.73 -2.94
C LEU A 252 8.19 -5.60 -3.95
N CYS A 253 6.94 -5.21 -4.20
CA CYS A 253 6.62 -4.09 -5.07
C CYS A 253 6.73 -2.73 -4.36
N GLY A 254 6.30 -2.64 -3.10
CA GLY A 254 6.21 -1.38 -2.36
C GLY A 254 7.54 -0.89 -1.81
N MET A 255 8.36 -1.79 -1.28
CA MET A 255 9.67 -1.40 -0.71
C MET A 255 10.60 -0.68 -1.69
N PRO A 256 10.67 -1.04 -2.98
CA PRO A 256 11.50 -0.34 -3.95
C PRO A 256 11.22 1.15 -4.12
N GLN A 257 10.04 1.61 -3.76
CA GLN A 257 9.56 2.97 -4.06
C GLN A 257 10.50 4.08 -3.59
N HIS A 258 11.08 3.95 -2.38
CA HIS A 258 11.97 4.96 -1.78
C HIS A 258 13.29 4.38 -1.29
N ILE A 259 13.40 3.05 -1.18
CA ILE A 259 14.52 2.40 -0.50
C ILE A 259 15.88 2.73 -1.14
N GLY A 260 16.81 3.16 -0.32
CA GLY A 260 18.19 3.45 -0.72
C GLY A 260 18.37 4.70 -1.58
N LEU A 261 17.33 5.52 -1.79
CA LEU A 261 17.36 6.74 -2.59
C LEU A 261 17.72 7.97 -1.77
N VAL A 262 17.87 9.12 -2.44
CA VAL A 262 18.37 10.38 -1.86
C VAL A 262 17.28 11.02 -0.99
N PRO A 263 17.50 11.22 0.32
CA PRO A 263 16.60 12.03 1.14
C PRO A 263 16.82 13.52 0.91
N ASP A 264 15.90 14.35 1.43
CA ASP A 264 15.97 15.82 1.45
C ASP A 264 16.14 16.47 0.06
N SER A 265 15.76 15.76 -1.00
CA SER A 265 15.81 16.28 -2.36
C SER A 265 14.46 16.88 -2.76
N PRO A 266 14.42 18.10 -3.37
CA PRO A 266 13.20 18.68 -3.91
C PRO A 266 12.83 18.10 -5.29
N ASP A 267 13.32 16.92 -5.62
CA ASP A 267 13.12 16.26 -6.92
C ASP A 267 12.70 14.80 -6.73
N PHE A 268 11.46 14.49 -7.11
CA PHE A 268 10.92 13.14 -7.00
C PHE A 268 11.70 12.10 -7.80
N ARG A 269 12.44 12.50 -8.84
CA ARG A 269 13.27 11.62 -9.65
C ARG A 269 14.46 11.05 -8.88
N LEU A 270 14.85 11.71 -7.78
CA LEU A 270 15.96 11.33 -6.91
C LEU A 270 15.51 10.57 -5.66
N CYS A 271 14.30 10.84 -5.15
CA CYS A 271 13.79 10.24 -3.91
C CYS A 271 12.68 9.20 -4.11
N CYS A 272 12.22 9.00 -5.35
CA CYS A 272 11.25 7.96 -5.72
C CYS A 272 11.80 7.06 -6.84
N ARG A 273 11.33 5.81 -6.90
CA ARG A 273 11.73 4.86 -7.96
C ARG A 273 10.52 4.34 -8.71
N THR A 274 10.57 4.45 -10.04
CA THR A 274 9.67 3.74 -10.97
C THR A 274 10.38 2.49 -11.48
N PHE A 275 9.62 1.41 -11.65
CA PHE A 275 10.06 0.19 -12.32
C PHE A 275 8.96 -0.34 -13.23
N THR A 276 9.29 -1.23 -14.16
CA THR A 276 8.27 -1.89 -14.99
C THR A 276 7.99 -3.29 -14.44
N CYS A 277 6.79 -3.82 -14.70
CA CYS A 277 6.40 -5.17 -14.30
C CYS A 277 5.43 -5.77 -15.33
N SER A 278 5.09 -7.06 -15.16
CA SER A 278 4.09 -7.70 -16.02
C SER A 278 2.73 -7.00 -15.90
N PRO A 279 1.89 -7.03 -16.94
CA PRO A 279 0.55 -6.43 -16.89
C PRO A 279 -0.32 -6.92 -15.74
N PHE A 280 -0.16 -8.19 -15.34
CA PHE A 280 -0.89 -8.76 -14.22
C PHE A 280 -0.44 -8.17 -12.87
N VAL A 281 0.87 -8.07 -12.64
CA VAL A 281 1.41 -7.40 -11.44
C VAL A 281 1.04 -5.92 -11.45
N GLY A 282 1.15 -5.24 -12.58
CA GLY A 282 0.71 -3.84 -12.71
C GLY A 282 -0.78 -3.65 -12.42
N PHE A 283 -1.62 -4.60 -12.81
CA PHE A 283 -3.04 -4.62 -12.44
C PHE A 283 -3.21 -4.77 -10.92
N LEU A 284 -2.59 -5.77 -10.28
CA LEU A 284 -2.66 -5.94 -8.83
C LEU A 284 -2.14 -4.70 -8.09
N TYR A 285 -1.11 -4.08 -8.62
CA TYR A 285 -0.44 -2.93 -8.04
C TYR A 285 -1.07 -1.58 -8.46
N TRP A 286 -2.22 -1.57 -9.11
CA TRP A 286 -2.94 -0.37 -9.56
C TRP A 286 -2.01 0.63 -10.27
N ASN A 287 -1.09 0.15 -11.09
CA ASN A 287 -0.04 0.93 -11.76
C ASN A 287 0.87 1.75 -10.83
N MET A 288 0.94 1.42 -9.53
CA MET A 288 1.76 2.13 -8.55
C MET A 288 3.28 1.90 -8.74
N GLN A 289 3.68 1.01 -9.64
CA GLN A 289 5.06 0.91 -10.12
C GLN A 289 5.55 2.19 -10.79
N TYR A 290 4.66 3.06 -11.27
CA TYR A 290 4.95 4.40 -11.80
C TYR A 290 4.99 5.44 -10.67
N HIS A 291 5.87 5.21 -9.70
CA HIS A 291 5.83 5.94 -8.42
C HIS A 291 6.40 7.36 -8.50
N VAL A 292 7.42 7.59 -9.33
CA VAL A 292 7.93 8.94 -9.62
C VAL A 292 6.82 9.80 -10.23
N GLU A 293 6.13 9.26 -11.23
CA GLU A 293 5.03 9.91 -11.93
C GLU A 293 3.85 10.19 -11.00
N HIS A 294 3.54 9.25 -10.11
CA HIS A 294 2.49 9.40 -9.11
C HIS A 294 2.80 10.52 -8.11
N HIS A 295 4.03 10.57 -7.56
CA HIS A 295 4.44 11.65 -6.67
C HIS A 295 4.49 13.00 -7.36
N MET A 296 4.99 13.03 -8.59
CA MET A 296 5.08 14.28 -9.37
C MET A 296 3.70 14.85 -9.73
N PHE A 297 2.73 13.98 -10.04
CA PHE A 297 1.38 14.36 -10.46
C PHE A 297 0.28 13.52 -9.78
N PRO A 298 0.07 13.63 -8.47
CA PRO A 298 -0.86 12.78 -7.71
C PRO A 298 -2.34 12.99 -8.07
N ALA A 299 -2.65 14.02 -8.87
CA ALA A 299 -4.00 14.24 -9.39
C ALA A 299 -4.33 13.36 -10.62
N VAL A 300 -3.34 12.71 -11.22
CA VAL A 300 -3.55 11.79 -12.34
C VAL A 300 -3.99 10.43 -11.81
N PRO A 301 -5.17 9.91 -12.23
CA PRO A 301 -5.64 8.60 -11.78
C PRO A 301 -4.69 7.48 -12.22
N PHE A 302 -4.54 6.46 -11.40
CA PHE A 302 -3.63 5.32 -11.60
C PHE A 302 -3.68 4.71 -13.02
N TYR A 303 -4.85 4.61 -13.62
CA TYR A 303 -5.02 4.03 -14.95
C TYR A 303 -4.49 4.91 -16.10
N ASN A 304 -4.13 6.16 -15.80
CA ASN A 304 -3.50 7.08 -16.75
C ASN A 304 -1.99 7.26 -16.48
N LEU A 305 -1.43 6.68 -15.41
CA LEU A 305 0.02 6.74 -15.12
C LEU A 305 0.90 6.17 -16.24
N PRO A 306 0.52 5.06 -16.93
CA PRO A 306 1.30 4.60 -18.09
C PRO A 306 1.36 5.64 -19.23
N ALA A 307 0.29 6.40 -19.45
CA ALA A 307 0.27 7.45 -20.48
C ALA A 307 1.04 8.69 -20.01
N LEU A 308 0.97 9.02 -18.71
CA LEU A 308 1.80 10.07 -18.12
C LEU A 308 3.28 9.75 -18.26
N ARG A 309 3.70 8.48 -17.96
CA ARG A 309 5.09 8.02 -18.16
C ARG A 309 5.60 8.33 -19.57
N LYS A 310 4.82 7.98 -20.61
CA LYS A 310 5.18 8.27 -22.00
C LYS A 310 5.33 9.75 -22.27
N ALA A 311 4.50 10.59 -21.66
CA ALA A 311 4.53 12.04 -21.89
C ALA A 311 5.76 12.73 -21.28
N ILE A 312 6.34 12.17 -20.20
CA ILE A 312 7.47 12.75 -19.47
C ILE A 312 8.73 11.87 -19.48
N GLU A 313 8.74 10.78 -20.23
CA GLU A 313 9.84 9.79 -20.24
C GLU A 313 11.20 10.40 -20.57
N HIS A 314 11.22 11.43 -21.41
CA HIS A 314 12.43 12.15 -21.81
C HIS A 314 13.16 12.82 -20.63
N ASP A 315 12.48 13.03 -19.51
CA ASP A 315 12.99 13.73 -18.33
C ASP A 315 13.11 12.81 -17.10
N LEU A 316 12.79 11.52 -17.25
CA LEU A 316 12.81 10.57 -16.15
C LEU A 316 14.04 9.67 -16.18
N PRO A 317 14.57 9.24 -15.03
CA PRO A 317 15.62 8.24 -15.00
C PRO A 317 15.16 6.91 -15.62
N PRO A 318 16.11 6.09 -16.14
CA PRO A 318 15.79 4.75 -16.63
C PRO A 318 15.08 3.92 -15.56
N ALA A 319 14.02 3.22 -15.95
CA ALA A 319 13.28 2.34 -15.06
C ALA A 319 13.74 0.88 -15.22
N PRO A 320 14.13 0.18 -14.14
CA PRO A 320 14.45 -1.23 -14.20
C PRO A 320 13.29 -2.08 -14.75
N HIS A 321 13.61 -3.10 -15.55
CA HIS A 321 12.63 -4.00 -16.13
C HIS A 321 12.36 -5.21 -15.25
N GLY A 322 11.20 -5.20 -14.57
CA GLY A 322 10.75 -6.27 -13.68
C GLY A 322 11.34 -6.17 -12.28
N LEU A 323 10.67 -6.85 -11.35
CA LEU A 323 11.06 -6.88 -9.94
C LEU A 323 12.48 -7.41 -9.74
N TRP A 324 12.89 -8.41 -10.53
CA TRP A 324 14.23 -8.97 -10.41
C TRP A 324 15.33 -7.93 -10.70
N ALA A 325 15.22 -7.19 -11.81
CA ALA A 325 16.17 -6.14 -12.14
C ALA A 325 16.16 -5.01 -11.09
N THR A 326 14.98 -4.64 -10.62
CA THR A 326 14.82 -3.64 -9.55
C THR A 326 15.57 -4.06 -8.28
N TRP A 327 15.37 -5.30 -7.81
CA TRP A 327 16.05 -5.78 -6.62
C TRP A 327 17.56 -6.02 -6.82
N ARG A 328 18.00 -6.35 -8.04
CA ARG A 328 19.43 -6.40 -8.37
C ARG A 328 20.10 -5.03 -8.25
N GLU A 329 19.41 -3.94 -8.50
CA GLU A 329 19.88 -2.58 -8.25
C GLU A 329 19.92 -2.26 -6.75
N ILE A 330 18.88 -2.63 -6.01
CA ILE A 330 18.70 -2.28 -4.60
C ILE A 330 19.65 -3.08 -3.68
N ILE A 331 19.84 -4.37 -3.93
CA ILE A 331 20.65 -5.25 -3.06
C ILE A 331 22.07 -4.72 -2.80
N PRO A 332 22.84 -4.25 -3.80
CA PRO A 332 24.13 -3.62 -3.57
C PRO A 332 24.06 -2.36 -2.70
N VAL A 333 23.02 -1.54 -2.87
CA VAL A 333 22.81 -0.33 -2.05
C VAL A 333 22.64 -0.70 -0.58
N LEU A 334 21.79 -1.67 -0.30
CA LEU A 334 21.52 -2.14 1.06
C LEU A 334 22.77 -2.78 1.71
N ARG A 335 23.60 -3.47 0.91
CA ARG A 335 24.89 -3.99 1.40
C ARG A 335 25.84 -2.86 1.80
N LYS A 336 25.95 -1.82 0.98
CA LYS A 336 26.74 -0.64 1.31
C LYS A 336 26.22 0.12 2.52
N GLN A 337 24.91 0.17 2.72
CA GLN A 337 24.29 0.78 3.91
C GLN A 337 24.61 0.05 5.21
N ARG A 338 25.03 -1.23 5.17
CA ARG A 338 25.54 -1.93 6.36
C ARG A 338 26.89 -1.38 6.84
N GLU A 339 27.74 -0.98 5.89
CA GLU A 339 29.08 -0.44 6.16
C GLU A 339 29.02 1.08 6.38
N ASN A 340 28.22 1.77 5.57
CA ASN A 340 27.95 3.20 5.65
C ASN A 340 26.44 3.45 5.69
N PRO A 341 25.85 3.64 6.87
CA PRO A 341 24.41 3.82 7.03
C PRO A 341 23.79 4.95 6.23
N ASP A 342 24.57 5.96 5.85
CA ASP A 342 24.09 7.12 5.10
C ASP A 342 24.31 6.99 3.58
N TYR A 343 24.79 5.82 3.13
CA TYR A 343 24.96 5.57 1.72
C TYR A 343 23.59 5.60 0.99
N VAL A 344 23.54 6.33 -0.13
CA VAL A 344 22.37 6.45 -1.00
C VAL A 344 22.73 6.15 -2.44
N PHE A 345 21.76 5.64 -3.19
CA PHE A 345 21.84 5.52 -4.64
C PHE A 345 21.29 6.80 -5.27
N VAL A 346 22.09 7.42 -6.13
CA VAL A 346 21.69 8.61 -6.89
C VAL A 346 21.35 8.17 -8.30
N PRO A 347 20.06 8.24 -8.71
CA PRO A 347 19.64 7.95 -10.07
C PRO A 347 20.29 8.89 -11.10
N GLU A 348 20.70 8.34 -12.24
CA GLU A 348 21.17 9.15 -13.36
C GLU A 348 19.98 9.87 -14.01
N LEU A 349 20.00 11.19 -13.97
CA LEU A 349 18.99 12.00 -14.62
C LEU A 349 19.37 12.27 -16.07
N PRO A 350 18.40 12.31 -17.01
CA PRO A 350 18.66 12.76 -18.37
C PRO A 350 19.31 14.15 -18.39
N GLN A 351 20.27 14.34 -19.29
CA GLN A 351 20.85 15.67 -19.49
C GLN A 351 19.76 16.62 -19.92
N ALA A 352 19.68 17.80 -19.29
CA ALA A 352 18.75 18.82 -19.71
C ALA A 352 18.98 19.12 -21.22
N VAL A 353 17.98 18.81 -22.04
CA VAL A 353 18.00 19.23 -23.43
C VAL A 353 18.00 20.75 -23.39
N ALA A 354 19.14 21.36 -23.72
CA ALA A 354 19.25 22.79 -23.86
C ALA A 354 18.21 23.22 -24.93
N GLY A 355 17.10 23.81 -24.49
CA GLY A 355 16.03 24.33 -25.31
C GLY A 355 16.18 25.84 -25.50
#